data_04b571effb02dd7ddc0723d790badc2e
#
_entry.id   04b571effb02dd7ddc0723d790badc2e
#
_cell.length_a   1.000
_cell.length_b   1.000
_cell.length_c   1.000
_cell.angle_alpha   90.00
_cell.angle_beta   90.00
_cell.angle_gamma   90.00
#
_symmetry.space_group_name_H-M   'P 1'
#
loop_
_entity.id
_entity.type
_entity.pdbx_description
1 polymer ?
#
loop_
_entity_poly.entity_id
_entity_poly.type
_entity_poly.pdbx_seq_one_letter_code
_entity_poly.pdbx_strand_id
1 'polypeptide(L)'
;NEVSSPDKKLLVGAGINTRDYQERVPALVEAGVDVLCIDSSDGYSEWQYETLQWIKQQYGDKVLVGAGNVVDKEGFLYLAEAGADFVKVGIGGGSICITREQKGIGRGQATALQDVARARDEYQARTGIYVPICSDGGLVHDYHMVLALAMGADFLMMGRYFARFDESPTKK
;
A
#
# COMPACT_ATOMS: atom_id res chain seq x y z
N ASN A 1 1.41 -17.29 14.26
CA ASN A 1 0.21 -17.78 13.56
C ASN A 1 0.25 -17.23 12.14
N GLU A 2 0.25 -18.12 11.17
CA GLU A 2 0.18 -17.78 9.76
C GLU A 2 -1.20 -17.21 9.41
N VAL A 3 -1.22 -16.17 8.58
CA VAL A 3 -2.47 -15.64 8.03
C VAL A 3 -2.85 -16.51 6.83
N SER A 4 -3.92 -17.23 6.96
CA SER A 4 -4.38 -18.15 5.93
C SER A 4 -5.86 -17.96 5.60
N SER A 5 -6.24 -18.34 4.38
CA SER A 5 -7.64 -18.42 3.96
C SER A 5 -8.39 -19.52 4.73
N PRO A 6 -9.74 -19.56 4.65
CA PRO A 6 -10.52 -20.65 5.24
C PRO A 6 -10.05 -22.05 4.80
N ASP A 7 -9.50 -22.17 3.60
CA ASP A 7 -8.94 -23.42 3.04
C ASP A 7 -7.52 -23.75 3.54
N LYS A 8 -7.00 -22.98 4.50
CA LYS A 8 -5.64 -23.09 5.04
C LYS A 8 -4.52 -22.86 4.03
N LYS A 9 -4.79 -22.11 2.95
CA LYS A 9 -3.75 -21.59 2.05
C LYS A 9 -3.21 -20.29 2.59
N LEU A 10 -1.94 -20.03 2.39
CA LEU A 10 -1.33 -18.74 2.72
C LEU A 10 -1.97 -17.64 1.87
N LEU A 11 -2.28 -16.50 2.49
CA LEU A 11 -2.71 -15.31 1.77
C LEU A 11 -1.51 -14.68 1.06
N VAL A 12 -1.68 -14.37 -0.22
CA VAL A 12 -0.61 -13.90 -1.09
C VAL A 12 -0.97 -12.56 -1.72
N GLY A 13 -0.06 -11.60 -1.57
CA GLY A 13 -0.13 -10.30 -2.25
C GLY A 13 0.87 -10.19 -3.39
N ALA A 14 0.53 -9.44 -4.43
CA ALA A 14 1.44 -9.14 -5.54
C ALA A 14 1.49 -7.65 -5.87
N GLY A 15 2.70 -7.14 -6.04
CA GLY A 15 2.93 -5.79 -6.56
C GLY A 15 2.72 -5.74 -8.08
N ILE A 16 2.04 -4.70 -8.53
CA ILE A 16 1.84 -4.38 -9.94
C ILE A 16 2.23 -2.93 -10.21
N ASN A 17 2.50 -2.60 -11.45
CA ASN A 17 2.75 -1.24 -11.90
C ASN A 17 1.63 -0.76 -12.84
N THR A 18 1.71 0.49 -13.28
CA THR A 18 0.71 1.13 -14.14
C THR A 18 0.99 1.00 -15.65
N ARG A 19 1.90 0.11 -16.07
CA ARG A 19 2.31 -0.02 -17.47
C ARG A 19 1.85 -1.32 -18.11
N ASP A 20 2.01 -2.45 -17.40
CA ASP A 20 1.74 -3.80 -17.89
C ASP A 20 0.59 -4.50 -17.15
N TYR A 21 -0.22 -3.74 -16.40
CA TYR A 21 -1.29 -4.29 -15.57
C TYR A 21 -2.33 -5.10 -16.36
N GLN A 22 -2.63 -4.71 -17.58
CA GLN A 22 -3.61 -5.40 -18.43
C GLN A 22 -3.21 -6.84 -18.79
N GLU A 23 -1.90 -7.11 -18.85
CA GLU A 23 -1.37 -8.45 -19.07
C GLU A 23 -1.08 -9.17 -17.74
N ARG A 24 -0.48 -8.46 -16.80
CA ARG A 24 -0.02 -9.01 -15.52
C ARG A 24 -1.15 -9.36 -14.57
N VAL A 25 -2.17 -8.52 -14.43
CA VAL A 25 -3.27 -8.74 -13.49
C VAL A 25 -4.07 -10.00 -13.80
N PRO A 26 -4.49 -10.28 -15.05
CA PRO A 26 -5.16 -11.54 -15.37
C PRO A 26 -4.37 -12.77 -14.97
N ALA A 27 -3.07 -12.80 -15.24
CA ALA A 27 -2.20 -13.91 -14.89
C ALA A 27 -2.08 -14.10 -13.37
N LEU A 28 -2.00 -13.01 -12.60
CA LEU A 28 -1.98 -13.07 -11.13
C LEU A 28 -3.30 -13.56 -10.54
N VAL A 29 -4.43 -13.10 -11.08
CA VAL A 29 -5.76 -13.56 -10.66
C VAL A 29 -5.97 -15.03 -10.97
N GLU A 30 -5.55 -15.49 -12.14
CA GLU A 30 -5.58 -16.92 -12.51
C GLU A 30 -4.69 -17.77 -11.60
N ALA A 31 -3.55 -17.24 -11.18
CA ALA A 31 -2.66 -17.88 -10.22
C ALA A 31 -3.20 -17.89 -8.77
N GLY A 32 -4.30 -17.22 -8.50
CA GLY A 32 -4.96 -17.21 -7.20
C GLY A 32 -4.42 -16.17 -6.22
N VAL A 33 -4.01 -14.99 -6.70
CA VAL A 33 -3.61 -13.88 -5.83
C VAL A 33 -4.80 -13.37 -5.01
N ASP A 34 -4.59 -13.10 -3.73
CA ASP A 34 -5.63 -12.57 -2.84
C ASP A 34 -5.66 -11.03 -2.86
N VAL A 35 -4.49 -10.39 -2.96
CA VAL A 35 -4.35 -8.94 -2.88
C VAL A 35 -3.39 -8.42 -3.95
N LEU A 36 -3.83 -7.43 -4.70
CA LEU A 36 -2.96 -6.64 -5.58
C LEU A 36 -2.57 -5.33 -4.90
N CYS A 37 -1.37 -4.84 -5.17
CA CYS A 37 -0.94 -3.53 -4.74
C CYS A 37 -0.31 -2.77 -5.91
N ILE A 38 -0.95 -1.67 -6.33
CA ILE A 38 -0.36 -0.78 -7.33
C ILE A 38 0.76 -0.01 -6.64
N ASP A 39 1.99 -0.26 -7.06
CA ASP A 39 3.18 0.33 -6.43
C ASP A 39 3.83 1.37 -7.33
N SER A 40 3.91 2.59 -6.85
CA SER A 40 4.66 3.66 -7.48
C SER A 40 5.24 4.62 -6.46
N SER A 41 6.26 5.37 -6.88
CA SER A 41 6.90 6.39 -6.03
C SER A 41 6.01 7.60 -5.77
N ASP A 42 4.94 7.78 -6.54
CA ASP A 42 3.89 8.78 -6.36
C ASP A 42 2.57 8.22 -6.87
N GLY A 43 1.65 7.96 -5.95
CA GLY A 43 0.33 7.38 -6.24
C GLY A 43 -0.72 8.40 -6.63
N TYR A 44 -0.48 9.68 -6.41
CA TYR A 44 -1.39 10.73 -6.81
C TYR A 44 -1.24 11.05 -8.30
N SER A 45 -1.65 10.12 -9.15
CA SER A 45 -1.48 10.19 -10.59
C SER A 45 -2.65 9.58 -11.35
N GLU A 46 -2.91 10.10 -12.54
CA GLU A 46 -3.94 9.60 -13.45
C GLU A 46 -3.70 8.13 -13.83
N TRP A 47 -2.45 7.72 -14.02
CA TRP A 47 -2.10 6.34 -14.31
C TRP A 47 -2.53 5.36 -13.21
N GLN A 48 -2.41 5.75 -11.95
CA GLN A 48 -2.92 4.92 -10.84
C GLN A 48 -4.43 4.86 -10.84
N TYR A 49 -5.09 6.00 -11.05
CA TYR A 49 -6.53 6.07 -11.15
C TYR A 49 -7.07 5.15 -12.25
N GLU A 50 -6.52 5.25 -13.46
CA GLU A 50 -6.92 4.43 -14.61
C GLU A 50 -6.69 2.93 -14.35
N THR A 51 -5.53 2.57 -13.80
CA THR A 51 -5.20 1.19 -13.45
C THR A 51 -6.18 0.62 -12.45
N LEU A 52 -6.47 1.38 -11.39
CA LEU A 52 -7.41 0.99 -10.33
C LEU A 52 -8.82 0.82 -10.87
N GLN A 53 -9.31 1.80 -11.66
CA GLN A 53 -10.62 1.73 -12.31
C GLN A 53 -10.74 0.50 -13.22
N TRP A 54 -9.70 0.24 -14.03
CA TRP A 54 -9.69 -0.92 -14.91
C TRP A 54 -9.80 -2.23 -14.13
N ILE A 55 -9.02 -2.39 -13.05
CA ILE A 55 -9.06 -3.61 -12.22
C ILE A 55 -10.44 -3.77 -11.58
N LYS A 56 -11.01 -2.72 -11.01
CA LYS A 56 -12.32 -2.75 -10.38
C LYS A 56 -13.44 -3.05 -11.38
N GLN A 57 -13.36 -2.56 -12.60
CA GLN A 57 -14.31 -2.88 -13.67
C GLN A 57 -14.25 -4.35 -14.10
N GLN A 58 -13.05 -4.94 -14.18
CA GLN A 58 -12.86 -6.31 -14.62
C GLN A 58 -13.18 -7.35 -13.53
N TYR A 59 -12.80 -7.07 -12.30
CA TYR A 59 -12.81 -8.07 -11.23
C TYR A 59 -13.73 -7.72 -10.04
N GLY A 60 -14.14 -6.45 -9.89
CA GLY A 60 -14.96 -6.02 -8.78
C GLY A 60 -14.32 -6.33 -7.43
N ASP A 61 -15.06 -7.01 -6.58
CA ASP A 61 -14.62 -7.42 -5.22
C ASP A 61 -13.95 -8.82 -5.18
N LYS A 62 -13.67 -9.41 -6.35
CA LYS A 62 -13.01 -10.74 -6.42
C LYS A 62 -11.56 -10.69 -5.98
N VAL A 63 -10.91 -9.54 -6.08
CA VAL A 63 -9.54 -9.30 -5.66
C VAL A 63 -9.45 -7.94 -4.98
N LEU A 64 -8.78 -7.89 -3.83
CA LEU A 64 -8.51 -6.63 -3.15
C LEU A 64 -7.38 -5.88 -3.85
N VAL A 65 -7.53 -4.56 -4.01
CA VAL A 65 -6.54 -3.72 -4.69
C VAL A 65 -6.15 -2.54 -3.82
N GLY A 66 -4.91 -2.53 -3.38
CA GLY A 66 -4.30 -1.36 -2.77
C GLY A 66 -3.62 -0.46 -3.78
N ALA A 67 -3.52 0.80 -3.45
CA ALA A 67 -2.89 1.81 -4.28
C ALA A 67 -1.93 2.71 -3.47
N GLY A 68 -0.96 3.31 -4.11
CA GLY A 68 0.02 4.19 -3.45
C GLY A 68 1.32 4.33 -4.25
N ASN A 69 2.28 5.06 -3.71
CA ASN A 69 2.25 5.64 -2.36
C ASN A 69 1.82 7.10 -2.38
N VAL A 70 1.19 7.50 -1.32
CA VAL A 70 0.81 8.89 -1.06
C VAL A 70 1.35 9.38 0.28
N VAL A 71 1.33 10.69 0.53
CA VAL A 71 1.85 11.28 1.77
C VAL A 71 0.97 12.35 2.38
N ASP A 72 -0.20 12.59 1.81
CA ASP A 72 -1.12 13.64 2.21
C ASP A 72 -2.59 13.26 2.03
N LYS A 73 -3.45 14.13 2.55
CA LYS A 73 -4.91 14.01 2.46
C LYS A 73 -5.42 13.91 1.03
N GLU A 74 -4.91 14.76 0.14
CA GLU A 74 -5.37 14.85 -1.24
C GLU A 74 -5.11 13.56 -2.00
N GLY A 75 -3.89 13.01 -1.85
CA GLY A 75 -3.52 11.74 -2.45
C GLY A 75 -4.35 10.57 -1.92
N PHE A 76 -4.61 10.54 -0.61
CA PHE A 76 -5.47 9.53 -0.02
C PHE A 76 -6.89 9.59 -0.58
N LEU A 77 -7.52 10.76 -0.56
CA LEU A 77 -8.89 10.93 -1.05
C LEU A 77 -9.02 10.55 -2.51
N TYR A 78 -8.06 10.95 -3.34
CA TYR A 78 -8.02 10.61 -4.75
C TYR A 78 -8.06 9.11 -5.01
N LEU A 79 -7.26 8.33 -4.29
CA LEU A 79 -7.21 6.88 -4.43
C LEU A 79 -8.41 6.17 -3.78
N ALA A 80 -8.89 6.66 -2.63
CA ALA A 80 -10.06 6.12 -1.97
C ALA A 80 -11.32 6.32 -2.82
N GLU A 81 -11.50 7.51 -3.41
CA GLU A 81 -12.62 7.81 -4.32
C GLU A 81 -12.53 7.04 -5.65
N ALA A 82 -11.31 6.66 -6.07
CA ALA A 82 -11.10 5.77 -7.20
C ALA A 82 -11.43 4.30 -6.90
N GLY A 83 -11.72 3.94 -5.63
CA GLY A 83 -12.12 2.61 -5.22
C GLY A 83 -10.99 1.71 -4.72
N ALA A 84 -9.89 2.28 -4.21
CA ALA A 84 -8.85 1.52 -3.54
C ALA A 84 -9.40 0.83 -2.28
N ASP A 85 -9.09 -0.46 -2.10
CA ASP A 85 -9.45 -1.21 -0.90
C ASP A 85 -8.55 -0.88 0.28
N PHE A 86 -7.35 -0.39 0.03
CA PHE A 86 -6.46 0.22 1.01
C PHE A 86 -5.49 1.18 0.34
N VAL A 87 -4.90 2.09 1.11
CA VAL A 87 -3.93 3.07 0.59
C VAL A 87 -2.59 2.94 1.31
N LYS A 88 -1.51 2.89 0.53
CA LYS A 88 -0.14 2.79 1.03
C LYS A 88 0.48 4.18 1.19
N VAL A 89 0.97 4.47 2.40
CA VAL A 89 1.45 5.79 2.82
C VAL A 89 2.96 5.78 3.04
N GLY A 90 3.66 6.65 2.33
CA GLY A 90 5.10 6.87 2.46
C GLY A 90 5.81 7.04 1.13
N ILE A 91 6.56 8.13 0.98
CA ILE A 91 7.39 8.39 -0.20
C ILE A 91 8.83 8.63 0.27
N GLY A 92 9.75 7.79 -0.21
CA GLY A 92 11.18 7.95 0.00
C GLY A 92 11.68 7.57 1.39
N GLY A 93 10.85 6.93 2.25
CA GLY A 93 11.22 6.54 3.60
C GLY A 93 12.02 5.22 3.72
N GLY A 94 12.06 4.43 2.66
CA GLY A 94 12.78 3.15 2.63
C GLY A 94 14.29 3.32 2.72
N SER A 95 14.98 2.36 3.36
CA SER A 95 16.43 2.45 3.60
C SER A 95 17.29 2.42 2.33
N ILE A 96 16.75 1.90 1.23
CA ILE A 96 17.42 1.85 -0.09
C ILE A 96 16.77 2.82 -1.09
N CYS A 97 15.78 3.60 -0.66
CA CYS A 97 15.00 4.45 -1.54
C CYS A 97 15.75 5.74 -1.87
N ILE A 98 15.86 6.04 -3.16
CA ILE A 98 16.49 7.25 -3.69
C ILE A 98 15.48 8.25 -4.29
N THR A 99 14.18 8.00 -4.10
CA THR A 99 13.11 8.83 -4.69
C THR A 99 13.23 10.30 -4.28
N ARG A 100 13.57 10.58 -3.00
CA ARG A 100 13.73 11.95 -2.50
C ARG A 100 14.88 12.69 -3.20
N GLU A 101 15.96 11.98 -3.49
CA GLU A 101 17.12 12.55 -4.18
C GLU A 101 16.85 12.74 -5.68
N GLN A 102 16.21 11.77 -6.31
CA GLN A 102 15.99 11.76 -7.75
C GLN A 102 14.80 12.61 -8.21
N LYS A 103 13.74 12.68 -7.41
CA LYS A 103 12.48 13.37 -7.77
C LYS A 103 12.23 14.62 -6.93
N GLY A 104 12.95 14.83 -5.84
CA GLY A 104 12.73 15.94 -4.93
C GLY A 104 11.40 15.90 -4.18
N ILE A 105 10.77 14.73 -4.07
CA ILE A 105 9.47 14.53 -3.39
C ILE A 105 9.62 13.65 -2.16
N GLY A 106 8.76 13.87 -1.18
CA GLY A 106 8.71 13.10 0.05
C GLY A 106 8.11 13.90 1.19
N ARG A 107 7.80 13.21 2.28
CA ARG A 107 7.27 13.82 3.51
C ARG A 107 7.75 13.00 4.71
N GLY A 108 7.89 13.62 5.87
CA GLY A 108 8.16 12.90 7.12
C GLY A 108 7.04 11.88 7.41
N GLN A 109 7.40 10.63 7.69
CA GLN A 109 6.44 9.54 7.79
C GLN A 109 5.37 9.76 8.88
N ALA A 110 5.77 10.25 10.04
CA ALA A 110 4.83 10.55 11.13
C ALA A 110 3.79 11.62 10.72
N THR A 111 4.23 12.67 10.04
CA THR A 111 3.35 13.73 9.55
C THR A 111 2.41 13.21 8.46
N ALA A 112 2.93 12.40 7.53
CA ALA A 112 2.13 11.78 6.46
C ALA A 112 1.04 10.88 7.04
N LEU A 113 1.39 10.00 7.99
CA LEU A 113 0.42 9.10 8.62
C LEU A 113 -0.70 9.84 9.36
N GLN A 114 -0.37 10.85 10.16
CA GLN A 114 -1.36 11.63 10.88
C GLN A 114 -2.30 12.40 9.95
N ASP A 115 -1.80 12.90 8.84
CA ASP A 115 -2.58 13.63 7.86
C ASP A 115 -3.54 12.69 7.11
N VAL A 116 -3.02 11.56 6.63
CA VAL A 116 -3.80 10.54 5.93
C VAL A 116 -4.79 9.84 6.87
N ALA A 117 -4.43 9.57 8.13
CA ALA A 117 -5.36 8.97 9.10
C ALA A 117 -6.57 9.88 9.35
N ARG A 118 -6.35 11.19 9.51
CA ARG A 118 -7.46 12.15 9.61
C ARG A 118 -8.33 12.17 8.36
N ALA A 119 -7.71 12.13 7.18
CA ALA A 119 -8.43 12.08 5.92
C ALA A 119 -9.29 10.82 5.78
N ARG A 120 -8.76 9.65 6.22
CA ARG A 120 -9.51 8.38 6.27
C ARG A 120 -10.73 8.49 7.18
N ASP A 121 -10.55 9.03 8.38
CA ASP A 121 -11.63 9.15 9.36
C ASP A 121 -12.72 10.13 8.86
N GLU A 122 -12.34 11.25 8.25
CA GLU A 122 -13.25 12.19 7.60
C GLU A 122 -14.00 11.53 6.40
N TYR A 123 -13.28 10.74 5.60
CA TYR A 123 -13.86 10.00 4.47
C TYR A 123 -14.89 8.98 4.95
N GLN A 124 -14.54 8.19 5.97
CA GLN A 124 -15.46 7.24 6.58
C GLN A 124 -16.69 7.92 7.18
N ALA A 125 -16.54 9.04 7.89
CA ALA A 125 -17.67 9.78 8.45
C ALA A 125 -18.63 10.31 7.37
N ARG A 126 -18.09 10.69 6.19
CA ARG A 126 -18.86 11.20 5.06
C ARG A 126 -19.53 10.12 4.22
N THR A 127 -18.85 8.99 4.00
CA THR A 127 -19.27 7.97 3.04
C THR A 127 -19.74 6.65 3.67
N GLY A 128 -19.40 6.41 4.94
CA GLY A 128 -19.58 5.12 5.60
C GLY A 128 -18.54 4.06 5.21
N ILE A 129 -17.60 4.38 4.30
CA ILE A 129 -16.60 3.44 3.78
C ILE A 129 -15.28 3.64 4.54
N TYR A 130 -14.78 2.56 5.15
CA TYR A 130 -13.47 2.53 5.76
C TYR A 130 -12.43 2.03 4.77
N VAL A 131 -11.43 2.85 4.44
CA VAL A 131 -10.31 2.49 3.58
C VAL A 131 -9.04 2.40 4.43
N PRO A 132 -8.57 1.19 4.79
CA PRO A 132 -7.38 1.02 5.61
C PRO A 132 -6.14 1.69 5.02
N ILE A 133 -5.21 2.10 5.89
CA ILE A 133 -3.93 2.68 5.49
C ILE A 133 -2.75 1.80 5.93
N CYS A 134 -1.84 1.57 5.01
CA CYS A 134 -0.59 0.85 5.23
C CYS A 134 0.56 1.84 5.39
N SER A 135 1.26 1.83 6.52
CA SER A 135 2.51 2.58 6.65
C SER A 135 3.66 1.85 5.97
N ASP A 136 4.29 2.49 5.00
CA ASP A 136 5.38 1.92 4.22
C ASP A 136 6.65 2.76 4.27
N GLY A 137 7.74 2.12 4.64
CA GLY A 137 9.07 2.71 4.70
C GLY A 137 9.46 3.28 6.06
N GLY A 138 10.76 3.18 6.34
CA GLY A 138 11.36 3.72 7.58
C GLY A 138 11.12 2.88 8.85
N LEU A 139 10.45 1.75 8.77
CA LEU A 139 10.16 0.86 9.89
C LEU A 139 11.30 -0.15 10.05
N VAL A 140 12.19 0.10 11.00
CA VAL A 140 13.44 -0.66 11.19
C VAL A 140 13.50 -1.36 12.56
N HIS A 141 12.81 -0.82 13.55
CA HIS A 141 12.77 -1.30 14.92
C HIS A 141 11.33 -1.54 15.39
N ASP A 142 11.15 -2.38 16.39
CA ASP A 142 9.84 -2.75 16.94
C ASP A 142 9.03 -1.52 17.38
N TYR A 143 9.69 -0.56 18.04
CA TYR A 143 9.02 0.66 18.48
C TYR A 143 8.51 1.55 17.32
N HIS A 144 9.13 1.47 16.13
CA HIS A 144 8.61 2.14 14.93
C HIS A 144 7.25 1.58 14.53
N MET A 145 7.03 0.27 14.70
CA MET A 145 5.75 -0.38 14.41
C MET A 145 4.66 0.15 15.33
N VAL A 146 4.94 0.19 16.63
CA VAL A 146 4.01 0.70 17.64
C VAL A 146 3.67 2.16 17.37
N LEU A 147 4.66 2.99 17.06
CA LEU A 147 4.44 4.40 16.74
C LEU A 147 3.59 4.57 15.48
N ALA A 148 3.86 3.82 14.41
CA ALA A 148 3.09 3.92 13.17
C ALA A 148 1.62 3.53 13.38
N LEU A 149 1.35 2.44 14.12
CA LEU A 149 0.00 2.03 14.49
C LEU A 149 -0.70 3.07 15.38
N ALA A 150 0.00 3.61 16.38
CA ALA A 150 -0.52 4.66 17.24
C ALA A 150 -0.82 5.97 16.49
N MET A 151 -0.13 6.23 15.36
CA MET A 151 -0.38 7.37 14.48
C MET A 151 -1.49 7.13 13.45
N GLY A 152 -2.12 5.96 13.49
CA GLY A 152 -3.31 5.65 12.71
C GLY A 152 -3.11 4.70 11.55
N ALA A 153 -1.92 4.09 11.37
CA ALA A 153 -1.75 3.01 10.41
C ALA A 153 -2.55 1.77 10.86
N ASP A 154 -3.19 1.09 9.93
CA ASP A 154 -3.93 -0.14 10.18
C ASP A 154 -3.02 -1.37 10.07
N PHE A 155 -2.05 -1.31 9.18
CA PHE A 155 -1.02 -2.33 9.00
C PHE A 155 0.27 -1.72 8.43
N LEU A 156 1.32 -2.53 8.33
CA LEU A 156 2.68 -2.07 8.08
C LEU A 156 3.33 -2.83 6.92
N MET A 157 4.13 -2.13 6.12
CA MET A 157 5.00 -2.74 5.12
C MET A 157 6.46 -2.49 5.50
N MET A 158 7.25 -3.57 5.59
CA MET A 158 8.62 -3.55 6.07
C MET A 158 9.51 -4.40 5.17
N GLY A 159 10.57 -3.81 4.62
CA GLY A 159 11.58 -4.52 3.86
C GLY A 159 12.79 -4.89 4.72
N ARG A 160 13.54 -3.87 5.17
CA ARG A 160 14.79 -4.04 5.93
C ARG A 160 14.62 -4.84 7.21
N TYR A 161 13.47 -4.75 7.87
CA TYR A 161 13.20 -5.51 9.08
C TYR A 161 13.28 -7.01 8.80
N PHE A 162 12.54 -7.49 7.80
CA PHE A 162 12.49 -8.91 7.43
C PHE A 162 13.77 -9.40 6.73
N ALA A 163 14.54 -8.52 6.10
CA ALA A 163 15.82 -8.88 5.48
C ALA A 163 16.86 -9.43 6.47
N ARG A 164 16.64 -9.30 7.78
CA ARG A 164 17.52 -9.81 8.84
C ARG A 164 17.20 -11.25 9.29
N PHE A 165 16.04 -11.77 8.89
CA PHE A 165 15.61 -13.11 9.28
C PHE A 165 16.37 -14.17 8.50
N ASP A 166 16.48 -15.36 9.09
CA ASP A 166 17.25 -16.47 8.50
C ASP A 166 16.63 -16.99 7.20
N GLU A 167 15.32 -16.89 7.08
CA GLU A 167 14.55 -17.26 5.90
C GLU A 167 14.75 -16.28 4.71
N SER A 168 15.29 -15.10 4.96
CA SER A 168 15.57 -14.14 3.89
C SER A 168 16.79 -14.58 3.07
N PRO A 169 16.73 -14.56 1.72
CA PRO A 169 17.85 -14.90 0.86
C PRO A 169 18.97 -13.85 0.84
N THR A 170 18.90 -12.83 1.69
CA THR A 170 19.89 -11.75 1.79
C THR A 170 21.19 -12.29 2.33
N LYS A 171 22.32 -11.89 1.74
CA LYS A 171 23.66 -12.15 2.34
C LYS A 171 23.77 -11.37 3.64
N LYS A 172 24.12 -12.08 4.71
CA LYS A 172 24.37 -11.50 6.04
C LYS A 172 25.80 -11.01 6.16
#